data_ae09447dbce32e376305e5bc84945b9a
#
_entry.id   ae09447dbce32e376305e5bc84945b9a
#
_cell.length_a   1.000
_cell.length_b   1.000
_cell.length_c   1.000
_cell.angle_alpha   90.00
_cell.angle_beta   90.00
_cell.angle_gamma   90.00
#
_symmetry.space_group_name_H-M   'P 1'
#
loop_
_entity.id
_entity.type
_entity.pdbx_description
1 polymer ?
#
loop_
_entity_poly.entity_id
_entity_poly.type
_entity_poly.pdbx_seq_one_letter_code
_entity_poly.pdbx_strand_id
1 'polypeptide(L)' 'MVDVHYGVIQQNGAWSIIGKSLRFGSYPTRRLAEQAARRLAKKSSGLPVQLHVQTELGELLPPARLNS' A
#
# COMPACT_ATOMS: atom_id res chain seq x y z
N MET A 1 11.82 0.27 17.27
CA MET A 1 11.96 0.23 15.81
C MET A 1 10.58 0.43 15.19
N VAL A 2 10.47 1.28 14.20
CA VAL A 2 9.18 1.65 13.62
C VAL A 2 9.01 0.94 12.28
N ASP A 3 7.92 0.19 12.14
CA ASP A 3 7.58 -0.39 10.85
C ASP A 3 7.00 0.68 9.93
N VAL A 4 7.28 0.54 8.64
CA VAL A 4 6.68 1.39 7.63
C VAL A 4 5.36 0.76 7.21
N HIS A 5 4.28 1.53 7.24
CA HIS A 5 2.96 1.05 6.86
C HIS A 5 2.48 1.78 5.61
N TYR A 6 2.05 1.00 4.63
CA TYR A 6 1.39 1.52 3.45
C TYR A 6 0.01 0.91 3.34
N GLY A 7 -0.95 1.70 2.89
CA GLY A 7 -2.29 1.23 2.64
C GLY A 7 -2.64 1.38 1.17
N VAL A 8 -3.30 0.38 0.60
CA VAL A 8 -3.86 0.44 -0.75
C VAL A 8 -5.36 0.51 -0.58
N ILE A 9 -5.94 1.66 -0.89
CA ILE A 9 -7.36 1.90 -0.67
C ILE A 9 -8.05 2.35 -1.96
N GLN A 10 -9.34 2.12 -2.01
CA GLN A 10 -10.17 2.54 -3.11
C GLN A 10 -10.92 3.82 -2.75
N GLN A 11 -10.87 4.80 -3.66
CA GLN A 11 -11.63 6.04 -3.53
C GLN A 11 -12.14 6.47 -4.89
N ASN A 12 -13.45 6.69 -5.00
CA ASN A 12 -14.06 7.22 -6.21
C ASN A 12 -13.66 6.47 -7.48
N GLY A 13 -13.64 5.15 -7.40
CA GLY A 13 -13.33 4.31 -8.56
C GLY A 13 -11.86 4.19 -8.90
N ALA A 14 -10.98 4.75 -8.09
CA ALA A 14 -9.54 4.64 -8.29
C ALA A 14 -8.89 4.10 -7.03
N TRP A 15 -7.67 3.59 -7.18
CA TRP A 15 -6.89 3.04 -6.07
C TRP A 15 -5.74 3.97 -5.75
N SER A 16 -5.51 4.20 -4.48
CA SER A 16 -4.43 5.08 -4.02
C SER A 16 -3.59 4.38 -2.97
N ILE A 17 -2.33 4.78 -2.88
CA ILE A 17 -1.45 4.30 -1.82
C ILE A 17 -1.38 5.38 -0.76
N ILE A 18 -1.59 4.98 0.50
CA ILE A 18 -1.48 5.88 1.63
C ILE A 18 -0.25 5.52 2.43
N GLY A 19 0.62 6.48 2.68
CA GLY A 19 1.72 6.35 3.62
C GLY A 19 1.40 7.09 4.92
N LYS A 20 2.42 7.33 5.73
CA LYS A 20 2.26 7.90 7.05
C LYS A 20 1.51 9.24 7.05
N SER A 21 1.83 10.12 6.12
CA SER A 21 1.14 11.39 5.98
C SER A 21 1.04 11.79 4.51
N LEU A 22 1.22 10.82 3.62
CA LEU A 22 1.25 11.08 2.19
C LEU A 22 0.26 10.16 1.49
N ARG A 23 -0.29 10.67 0.42
CA ARG A 23 -1.11 9.90 -0.50
C ARG A 23 -0.39 9.89 -1.85
N PHE A 24 -0.24 8.70 -2.42
CA PHE A 24 0.48 8.54 -3.68
C PHE A 24 -0.45 8.04 -4.76
N GLY A 25 -0.32 8.65 -5.92
CA GLY A 25 -0.83 8.13 -7.17
C GLY A 25 -2.32 7.91 -7.22
N SER A 26 -2.73 7.54 -8.40
CA SER A 26 -4.08 7.12 -8.69
C SER A 26 -3.97 5.99 -9.70
N TYR A 27 -4.47 4.82 -9.36
CA TYR A 27 -4.32 3.63 -10.18
C TYR A 27 -5.68 3.08 -10.56
N PRO A 28 -5.85 2.61 -11.79
CA PRO A 28 -7.16 2.09 -12.21
C PRO A 28 -7.52 0.74 -11.59
N THR A 29 -6.53 -0.02 -11.12
CA THR A 29 -6.79 -1.33 -10.52
C THR A 29 -6.00 -1.50 -9.23
N ARG A 30 -6.51 -2.38 -8.36
CA ARG A 30 -5.83 -2.74 -7.12
C ARG A 30 -4.45 -3.32 -7.40
N ARG A 31 -4.34 -4.17 -8.42
CA ARG A 31 -3.07 -4.82 -8.76
C ARG A 31 -1.97 -3.80 -9.07
N LEU A 32 -2.31 -2.78 -9.85
CA LEU A 32 -1.34 -1.74 -10.18
C LEU A 32 -0.91 -0.96 -8.95
N ALA A 33 -1.85 -0.66 -8.06
CA ALA A 33 -1.53 0.02 -6.82
C ALA A 33 -0.64 -0.85 -5.93
N GLU A 34 -0.93 -2.15 -5.83
CA GLU A 34 -0.10 -3.06 -5.05
C GLU A 34 1.32 -3.15 -5.60
N GLN A 35 1.47 -3.20 -6.93
CA GLN A 35 2.80 -3.23 -7.54
C GLN A 35 3.58 -1.97 -7.23
N ALA A 36 2.93 -0.82 -7.28
CA ALA A 36 3.58 0.44 -6.94
C ALA A 36 3.97 0.47 -5.47
N ALA A 37 3.12 -0.04 -4.58
CA ALA A 37 3.44 -0.11 -3.15
C ALA A 37 4.66 -1.00 -2.90
N ARG A 38 4.78 -2.09 -3.62
CA ARG A 38 5.94 -2.98 -3.49
C ARG A 38 7.23 -2.30 -3.93
N ARG A 39 7.17 -1.45 -4.95
CA ARG A 39 8.34 -0.67 -5.36
C ARG A 39 8.74 0.32 -4.27
N LEU A 40 7.76 0.96 -3.65
CA LEU A 40 8.04 1.86 -2.54
C LEU A 40 8.67 1.12 -1.37
N ALA A 41 8.20 -0.10 -1.11
CA ALA A 41 8.77 -0.92 -0.04
C ALA A 41 10.25 -1.22 -0.28
N LYS A 42 10.62 -1.49 -1.53
CA LYS A 42 12.03 -1.74 -1.86
C LYS A 42 12.91 -0.54 -1.60
N LYS A 43 12.36 0.65 -1.65
CA LYS A 43 13.11 1.89 -1.41
C LYS A 43 13.22 2.23 0.07
N SER A 44 12.67 1.40 0.95
CA SER A 44 12.63 1.67 2.39
C SER A 44 13.91 1.28 3.11
N SER A 45 14.97 0.98 2.40
CA SER A 45 16.31 0.77 2.97
C SER A 45 16.36 -0.28 4.08
N GLY A 46 15.70 -1.40 3.87
CA GLY A 46 15.73 -2.50 4.82
C GLY A 46 14.78 -2.39 5.99
N LEU A 47 14.01 -1.33 6.07
CA LEU A 47 12.99 -1.21 7.11
C LEU A 47 11.84 -2.20 6.82
N PRO A 48 11.28 -2.82 7.86
CA PRO A 48 10.12 -3.68 7.64
C PRO A 48 8.93 -2.86 7.16
N VAL A 49 8.27 -3.35 6.12
CA VAL A 49 7.12 -2.68 5.53
C VAL A 49 5.90 -3.57 5.66
N GLN A 50 4.82 -3.01 6.15
CA GLN A 50 3.54 -3.69 6.25
C GLN A 50 2.58 -3.07 5.24
N LEU A 51 2.00 -3.91 4.40
CA LEU A 51 1.08 -3.47 3.37
C LEU A 51 -0.34 -3.86 3.77
N HIS A 52 -1.20 -2.86 3.87
CA HIS A 52 -2.61 -3.04 4.17
C HIS A 52 -3.39 -2.84 2.89
N VAL A 53 -4.12 -3.84 2.44
CA VAL A 53 -4.85 -3.79 1.18
C VAL A 53 -6.33 -3.86 1.45
N GLN A 54 -7.09 -2.95 0.84
CA GLN A 54 -8.53 -2.96 0.90
C GLN A 54 -9.08 -3.82 -0.24
N THR A 55 -10.13 -4.58 0.03
CA THR A 55 -10.81 -5.32 -1.04
C THR A 55 -11.71 -4.38 -1.84
N GLU A 56 -12.21 -4.88 -2.96
CA GLU A 56 -13.16 -4.10 -3.78
C GLU A 56 -14.46 -3.82 -3.04
N LEU A 57 -14.76 -4.62 -2.00
CA LEU A 57 -15.92 -4.38 -1.16
C LEU A 57 -15.65 -3.42 -0.01
N GLY A 58 -14.44 -2.91 0.10
CA GLY A 58 -14.08 -1.95 1.14
C GLY A 58 -13.53 -2.54 2.41
N GLU A 59 -13.37 -3.85 2.49
CA GLU A 59 -12.83 -4.49 3.68
C GLU A 59 -11.31 -4.47 3.67
N LEU A 60 -10.69 -4.22 4.82
CA LEU A 60 -9.25 -4.31 4.94
C LEU A 60 -8.83 -5.76 5.16
N LEU A 61 -7.91 -6.22 4.33
CA LEU A 61 -7.30 -7.52 4.51
C LEU A 61 -6.25 -7.47 5.63
N PRO A 62 -5.91 -8.62 6.22
CA PRO A 62 -4.80 -8.65 7.18
C PRO A 62 -3.53 -8.09 6.54
N PRO A 63 -2.72 -7.34 7.29
CA PRO A 63 -1.51 -6.75 6.72
C PRO A 63 -0.54 -7.81 6.24
N ALA A 64 0.03 -7.57 5.08
CA ALA A 64 1.08 -8.41 4.52
C ALA A 64 2.42 -7.77 4.79
N ARG A 65 3.39 -8.58 5.26
CA ARG A 65 4.73 -8.09 5.50
C ARG A 65 5.52 -8.17 4.21
N LEU A 66 6.02 -7.03 3.77
CA LEU A 66 6.87 -6.96 2.61
C LEU A 66 8.32 -6.87 3.06
N ASN A 67 9.12 -7.83 2.64
CA ASN A 67 10.55 -7.79 2.89
C ASN A 67 11.25 -7.25 1.67
N SER A 68 12.09 -6.29 1.91
CA SER A 68 12.94 -5.75 0.86
C SER A 68 14.07 -6.70 0.53
#